data_e1a02767704775e391310609df8a6117
#
_entry.id   e1a02767704775e391310609df8a6117
#
_cell.length_a   1.000
_cell.length_b   1.000
_cell.length_c   1.000
_cell.angle_alpha   90.00
_cell.angle_beta   90.00
_cell.angle_gamma   90.00
#
_symmetry.space_group_name_H-M   'P 1'
#
loop_
_entity.id
_entity.type
_entity.pdbx_description
1 polymer ?
#
loop_
_entity_poly.entity_id
_entity_poly.type
_entity_poly.pdbx_seq_one_letter_code
_entity_poly.pdbx_strand_id
1 'polypeptide(L)'
;MGEDNHTFVADFIFLGLSQDSQIQILLFILFLIIYLLTVLGNLLIIILIFMDSRFHTPMYFFLRNLSFADLCFSTSIFPQVLVHFLVKNKTISFVGCMTQVIVFLLVGCTECALLAVMSYDQYVAVCKPLHYSTIMTPQVCLRLAIGSWASGAVVSLVDTTFTFQLPYQGQNIINHYFCEPPALLKLASADTYRTEMAIFAMGVVILLAPVSLILVSYWNIISTVIQMQAGEGRLKAFSTCGSHLIVVVLFYGSGIFTYMRPNSKTIKERDKMISVFYTVVTPMLNPIIYSLRNKDVKGALRKLAGRKSFSQRQ
;
A
#
# COMPACT_ATOMS: atom_id res chain seq x y z
N MET A 1 14.75 -19.93 44.72
CA MET A 1 13.51 -19.89 43.95
C MET A 1 13.22 -18.44 43.74
N GLY A 2 13.73 -17.87 42.62
CA GLY A 2 13.39 -16.51 42.21
C GLY A 2 12.12 -16.58 41.38
N GLU A 3 11.08 -15.89 41.81
CA GLU A 3 9.93 -15.61 40.94
C GLU A 3 10.43 -14.81 39.74
N ASP A 4 10.50 -15.48 38.60
CA ASP A 4 10.63 -14.79 37.31
C ASP A 4 9.34 -13.99 37.10
N ASN A 5 9.39 -12.73 37.50
CA ASN A 5 8.34 -11.75 37.26
C ASN A 5 8.38 -11.44 35.75
N HIS A 6 7.79 -12.33 34.95
CA HIS A 6 7.59 -12.12 33.50
C HIS A 6 6.59 -10.98 33.30
N THR A 7 7.05 -9.73 33.45
CA THR A 7 6.26 -8.57 33.10
C THR A 7 6.14 -8.54 31.56
N PHE A 8 4.99 -9.04 31.07
CA PHE A 8 4.62 -8.85 29.67
C PHE A 8 4.56 -7.35 29.37
N VAL A 9 5.10 -6.96 28.22
CA VAL A 9 5.00 -5.57 27.72
C VAL A 9 3.52 -5.27 27.45
N ALA A 10 2.93 -4.39 28.23
CA ALA A 10 1.55 -3.95 28.05
C ALA A 10 1.46 -2.90 26.93
N ASP A 11 2.46 -2.01 26.85
CA ASP A 11 2.51 -0.90 25.92
C ASP A 11 3.88 -0.76 25.26
N PHE A 12 3.89 -0.43 23.98
CA PHE A 12 5.10 -0.04 23.26
C PHE A 12 5.22 1.49 23.18
N ILE A 13 6.45 1.98 23.09
CA ILE A 13 6.78 3.40 22.97
C ILE A 13 7.50 3.63 21.66
N PHE A 14 7.04 4.58 20.85
CA PHE A 14 7.69 4.92 19.59
C PHE A 14 8.73 6.06 19.75
N LEU A 15 9.87 5.92 19.10
CA LEU A 15 10.79 7.05 18.93
C LEU A 15 10.28 8.04 17.87
N GLY A 16 9.48 7.57 16.92
CA GLY A 16 8.96 8.40 15.83
C GLY A 16 10.01 8.75 14.77
N LEU A 17 9.68 9.73 13.91
CA LEU A 17 10.54 10.21 12.83
C LEU A 17 11.56 11.25 13.31
N SER A 18 11.22 12.04 14.33
CA SER A 18 12.11 13.04 14.92
C SER A 18 11.77 13.24 16.39
N GLN A 19 12.76 13.68 17.17
CA GLN A 19 12.61 14.10 18.57
C GLN A 19 12.60 15.63 18.75
N ASP A 20 12.96 16.37 17.69
CA ASP A 20 12.94 17.82 17.69
C ASP A 20 11.52 18.35 17.57
N SER A 21 11.10 19.20 18.52
CA SER A 21 9.74 19.73 18.58
C SER A 21 9.35 20.59 17.36
N GLN A 22 10.30 21.33 16.79
CA GLN A 22 10.03 22.17 15.62
C GLN A 22 9.83 21.29 14.38
N ILE A 23 10.65 20.26 14.22
CA ILE A 23 10.52 19.28 13.14
C ILE A 23 9.21 18.49 13.29
N GLN A 24 8.81 18.14 14.52
CA GLN A 24 7.54 17.44 14.75
C GLN A 24 6.31 18.25 14.31
N ILE A 25 6.29 19.56 14.57
CA ILE A 25 5.20 20.44 14.11
C ILE A 25 5.18 20.51 12.58
N LEU A 26 6.33 20.64 11.94
CA LEU A 26 6.42 20.65 10.47
C LEU A 26 5.93 19.34 9.87
N LEU A 27 6.38 18.21 10.44
CA LEU A 27 5.94 16.87 10.02
C LEU A 27 4.44 16.66 10.25
N PHE A 28 3.89 17.16 11.37
CA PHE A 28 2.45 17.12 11.61
C PHE A 28 1.65 17.79 10.50
N ILE A 29 2.03 19.02 10.14
CA ILE A 29 1.35 19.76 9.07
C ILE A 29 1.46 19.03 7.73
N LEU A 30 2.67 18.57 7.39
CA LEU A 30 2.93 17.84 6.15
C LEU A 30 2.12 16.54 6.07
N PHE A 31 2.16 15.72 7.13
CA PHE A 31 1.45 14.44 7.17
C PHE A 31 -0.08 14.65 7.19
N LEU A 32 -0.57 15.69 7.85
CA LEU A 32 -1.99 16.04 7.83
C LEU A 32 -2.46 16.39 6.41
N ILE A 33 -1.70 17.22 5.69
CA ILE A 33 -2.02 17.56 4.30
C ILE A 33 -2.01 16.31 3.42
N ILE A 34 -0.98 15.46 3.53
CA ILE A 34 -0.87 14.22 2.76
C ILE A 34 -2.04 13.28 3.08
N TYR A 35 -2.39 13.11 4.35
CA TYR A 35 -3.52 12.27 4.77
C TYR A 35 -4.85 12.76 4.19
N LEU A 36 -5.12 14.05 4.27
CA LEU A 36 -6.33 14.64 3.69
C LEU A 36 -6.37 14.46 2.16
N LEU A 37 -5.26 14.67 1.46
CA LEU A 37 -5.17 14.42 0.01
C LEU A 37 -5.39 12.95 -0.33
N THR A 38 -4.84 12.03 0.46
CA THR A 38 -5.00 10.58 0.29
C THR A 38 -6.47 10.18 0.47
N VAL A 39 -7.09 10.60 1.57
CA VAL A 39 -8.49 10.27 1.86
C VAL A 39 -9.42 10.86 0.82
N LEU A 40 -9.31 12.16 0.54
CA LEU A 40 -10.17 12.82 -0.44
C LEU A 40 -9.98 12.28 -1.85
N GLY A 41 -8.74 12.03 -2.27
CA GLY A 41 -8.42 11.50 -3.59
C GLY A 41 -8.98 10.09 -3.82
N ASN A 42 -8.77 9.19 -2.86
CA ASN A 42 -9.25 7.81 -2.97
C ASN A 42 -10.79 7.72 -2.84
N LEU A 43 -11.41 8.47 -1.93
CA LEU A 43 -12.87 8.56 -1.85
C LEU A 43 -13.48 9.10 -3.15
N LEU A 44 -12.87 10.12 -3.75
CA LEU A 44 -13.32 10.69 -5.00
C LEU A 44 -13.29 9.68 -6.14
N ILE A 45 -12.21 8.89 -6.26
CA ILE A 45 -12.11 7.82 -7.25
C ILE A 45 -13.23 6.78 -7.03
N ILE A 46 -13.44 6.32 -5.80
CA ILE A 46 -14.48 5.34 -5.50
C ILE A 46 -15.86 5.88 -5.89
N ILE A 47 -16.18 7.13 -5.49
CA ILE A 47 -17.46 7.75 -5.80
C ILE A 47 -17.65 7.89 -7.31
N LEU A 48 -16.63 8.36 -8.05
CA LEU A 48 -16.70 8.50 -9.51
C LEU A 48 -16.98 7.17 -10.21
N ILE A 49 -16.31 6.10 -9.79
CA ILE A 49 -16.49 4.77 -10.37
C ILE A 49 -17.90 4.22 -10.10
N PHE A 50 -18.51 4.56 -8.96
CA PHE A 50 -19.89 4.16 -8.67
C PHE A 50 -20.93 4.98 -9.44
N MET A 51 -20.69 6.28 -9.64
CA MET A 51 -21.69 7.20 -10.20
C MET A 51 -21.74 7.22 -11.73
N ASP A 52 -20.67 6.85 -12.42
CA ASP A 52 -20.58 6.99 -13.87
C ASP A 52 -20.33 5.63 -14.53
N SER A 53 -21.32 5.17 -15.33
CA SER A 53 -21.27 3.87 -16.01
C SER A 53 -20.08 3.70 -16.97
N ARG A 54 -19.45 4.77 -17.43
CA ARG A 54 -18.25 4.72 -18.27
C ARG A 54 -17.07 4.09 -17.57
N PHE A 55 -17.08 4.06 -16.23
CA PHE A 55 -16.03 3.46 -15.40
C PHE A 55 -16.33 2.01 -14.97
N HIS A 56 -17.36 1.36 -15.54
CA HIS A 56 -17.66 -0.04 -15.27
C HIS A 56 -16.82 -0.98 -16.13
N THR A 57 -15.49 -0.79 -16.12
CA THR A 57 -14.54 -1.67 -16.81
C THR A 57 -13.67 -2.42 -15.81
N PRO A 58 -13.04 -3.55 -16.19
CA PRO A 58 -12.14 -4.31 -15.29
C PRO A 58 -11.07 -3.45 -14.63
N MET A 59 -10.40 -2.59 -15.39
CA MET A 59 -9.37 -1.69 -14.85
C MET A 59 -9.89 -0.80 -13.70
N TYR A 60 -11.07 -0.18 -13.86
CA TYR A 60 -11.66 0.65 -12.80
C TYR A 60 -12.21 -0.16 -11.64
N PHE A 61 -12.63 -1.38 -11.87
CA PHE A 61 -13.01 -2.31 -10.80
C PHE A 61 -11.81 -2.59 -9.87
N PHE A 62 -10.62 -2.88 -10.44
CA PHE A 62 -9.41 -3.08 -9.65
C PHE A 62 -8.92 -1.78 -9.03
N LEU A 63 -9.00 -0.66 -9.74
CA LEU A 63 -8.65 0.65 -9.19
C LEU A 63 -9.52 1.03 -7.97
N ARG A 64 -10.81 0.69 -7.99
CA ARG A 64 -11.68 0.88 -6.81
C ARG A 64 -11.23 0.03 -5.62
N ASN A 65 -10.83 -1.22 -5.86
CA ASN A 65 -10.28 -2.09 -4.81
C ASN A 65 -8.97 -1.53 -4.26
N LEU A 66 -8.08 -1.05 -5.13
CA LEU A 66 -6.82 -0.41 -4.74
C LEU A 66 -7.07 0.86 -3.90
N SER A 67 -7.98 1.74 -4.34
CA SER A 67 -8.34 2.94 -3.58
C SER A 67 -8.96 2.63 -2.22
N PHE A 68 -9.73 1.56 -2.11
CA PHE A 68 -10.26 1.10 -0.82
C PHE A 68 -9.13 0.57 0.09
N ALA A 69 -8.19 -0.18 -0.47
CA ALA A 69 -7.00 -0.63 0.24
C ALA A 69 -6.17 0.57 0.75
N ASP A 70 -5.89 1.56 -0.10
CA ASP A 70 -5.18 2.80 0.28
C ASP A 70 -5.85 3.54 1.43
N LEU A 71 -7.19 3.61 1.46
CA LEU A 71 -7.96 4.21 2.56
C LEU A 71 -7.78 3.43 3.87
N CYS A 72 -7.92 2.11 3.83
CA CYS A 72 -7.73 1.26 5.01
C CYS A 72 -6.30 1.38 5.53
N PHE A 73 -5.31 1.34 4.64
CA PHE A 73 -3.90 1.46 4.96
C PHE A 73 -3.58 2.78 5.64
N SER A 74 -3.97 3.88 5.01
CA SER A 74 -3.71 5.23 5.52
C SER A 74 -4.42 5.48 6.85
N THR A 75 -5.67 5.05 6.99
CA THR A 75 -6.45 5.25 8.22
C THR A 75 -5.93 4.40 9.39
N SER A 76 -5.24 3.29 9.13
CA SER A 76 -4.61 2.49 10.20
C SER A 76 -3.32 3.10 10.75
N ILE A 77 -2.65 3.98 10.01
CA ILE A 77 -1.33 4.54 10.38
C ILE A 77 -1.42 6.03 10.72
N PHE A 78 -1.98 6.86 9.84
CA PHE A 78 -1.91 8.31 9.95
C PHE A 78 -2.51 8.91 11.22
N PRO A 79 -3.71 8.51 11.69
CA PRO A 79 -4.30 9.12 12.90
C PRO A 79 -3.38 9.01 14.10
N GLN A 80 -2.79 7.82 14.31
CA GLN A 80 -1.84 7.59 15.40
C GLN A 80 -0.56 8.40 15.23
N VAL A 81 0.04 8.41 14.03
CA VAL A 81 1.27 9.17 13.75
C VAL A 81 1.06 10.67 13.97
N LEU A 82 -0.09 11.21 13.54
CA LEU A 82 -0.44 12.61 13.75
C LEU A 82 -0.57 12.95 15.24
N VAL A 83 -1.23 12.10 16.03
CA VAL A 83 -1.30 12.27 17.49
C VAL A 83 0.10 12.24 18.09
N HIS A 84 0.96 11.32 17.66
CA HIS A 84 2.32 11.15 18.18
C HIS A 84 3.27 12.32 17.85
N PHE A 85 2.96 13.15 16.86
CA PHE A 85 3.70 14.40 16.66
C PHE A 85 3.35 15.48 17.68
N LEU A 86 2.18 15.39 18.33
CA LEU A 86 1.67 16.41 19.28
C LEU A 86 1.87 16.02 20.75
N VAL A 87 2.05 14.73 21.05
CA VAL A 87 2.17 14.24 22.42
C VAL A 87 3.61 13.86 22.77
N LYS A 88 3.98 14.00 24.06
CA LYS A 88 5.29 13.57 24.55
C LYS A 88 5.40 12.05 24.65
N ASN A 89 4.34 11.41 25.16
CA ASN A 89 4.30 9.95 25.35
C ASN A 89 3.67 9.30 24.12
N LYS A 90 4.50 8.74 23.25
CA LYS A 90 4.12 8.11 21.98
C LYS A 90 3.87 6.63 22.19
N THR A 91 2.79 6.27 22.89
CA THR A 91 2.50 4.88 23.28
C THR A 91 1.43 4.24 22.41
N ILE A 92 1.52 2.93 22.27
CA ILE A 92 0.47 2.06 21.71
C ILE A 92 0.37 0.80 22.56
N SER A 93 -0.85 0.34 22.82
CA SER A 93 -1.06 -0.94 23.52
C SER A 93 -0.58 -2.12 22.66
N PHE A 94 -0.24 -3.23 23.30
CA PHE A 94 0.14 -4.48 22.62
C PHE A 94 -0.91 -4.90 21.57
N VAL A 95 -2.20 -4.89 21.96
CA VAL A 95 -3.31 -5.23 21.06
C VAL A 95 -3.44 -4.22 19.91
N GLY A 96 -3.26 -2.93 20.18
CA GLY A 96 -3.26 -1.88 19.17
C GLY A 96 -2.15 -2.07 18.15
N CYS A 97 -0.94 -2.40 18.61
CA CYS A 97 0.21 -2.69 17.75
C CYS A 97 -0.04 -3.94 16.89
N MET A 98 -0.56 -5.03 17.48
CA MET A 98 -0.93 -6.24 16.76
C MET A 98 -1.98 -5.95 15.68
N THR A 99 -3.03 -5.22 16.02
CA THR A 99 -4.08 -4.83 15.05
C THR A 99 -3.50 -4.00 13.91
N GLN A 100 -2.59 -3.07 14.21
CA GLN A 100 -1.94 -2.27 13.19
C GLN A 100 -1.09 -3.13 12.24
N VAL A 101 -0.35 -4.12 12.75
CA VAL A 101 0.42 -5.07 11.92
C VAL A 101 -0.52 -5.91 11.05
N ILE A 102 -1.64 -6.41 11.60
CA ILE A 102 -2.62 -7.19 10.84
C ILE A 102 -3.15 -6.36 9.66
N VAL A 103 -3.61 -5.15 9.89
CA VAL A 103 -4.18 -4.29 8.83
C VAL A 103 -3.10 -3.91 7.83
N PHE A 104 -1.91 -3.53 8.30
CA PHE A 104 -0.77 -3.18 7.47
C PHE A 104 -0.39 -4.31 6.49
N LEU A 105 -0.21 -5.54 6.99
CA LEU A 105 0.15 -6.69 6.15
C LEU A 105 -1.00 -7.13 5.24
N LEU A 106 -2.23 -7.19 5.77
CA LEU A 106 -3.42 -7.53 4.97
C LEU A 106 -3.52 -6.63 3.74
N VAL A 107 -3.48 -5.34 3.96
CA VAL A 107 -3.72 -4.37 2.90
C VAL A 107 -2.50 -4.25 1.98
N GLY A 108 -1.29 -4.16 2.53
CA GLY A 108 -0.07 -4.04 1.73
C GLY A 108 0.16 -5.26 0.81
N CYS A 109 -0.09 -6.48 1.30
CA CYS A 109 0.00 -7.69 0.47
C CYS A 109 -1.13 -7.76 -0.57
N THR A 110 -2.34 -7.26 -0.23
CA THR A 110 -3.43 -7.12 -1.19
C THR A 110 -3.08 -6.14 -2.31
N GLU A 111 -2.46 -5.01 -1.99
CA GLU A 111 -1.97 -4.04 -2.99
C GLU A 111 -0.93 -4.67 -3.92
N CYS A 112 0.01 -5.47 -3.40
CA CYS A 112 0.93 -6.25 -4.23
C CYS A 112 0.18 -7.07 -5.28
N ALA A 113 -0.78 -7.88 -4.85
CA ALA A 113 -1.55 -8.75 -5.74
C ALA A 113 -2.40 -7.94 -6.74
N LEU A 114 -3.05 -6.86 -6.29
CA LEU A 114 -3.87 -6.01 -7.17
C LEU A 114 -3.04 -5.32 -8.25
N LEU A 115 -1.84 -4.82 -7.94
CA LEU A 115 -0.95 -4.22 -8.94
C LEU A 115 -0.53 -5.24 -10.00
N ALA A 116 -0.29 -6.50 -9.61
CA ALA A 116 0.00 -7.56 -10.57
C ALA A 116 -1.21 -7.92 -11.44
N VAL A 117 -2.41 -7.99 -10.85
CA VAL A 117 -3.66 -8.21 -11.59
C VAL A 117 -3.92 -7.06 -12.57
N MET A 118 -3.69 -5.82 -12.17
CA MET A 118 -3.81 -4.65 -13.05
C MET A 118 -2.81 -4.68 -14.21
N SER A 119 -1.58 -5.17 -14.00
CA SER A 119 -0.63 -5.35 -15.09
C SER A 119 -1.07 -6.42 -16.08
N TYR A 120 -1.68 -7.50 -15.60
CA TYR A 120 -2.28 -8.53 -16.44
C TYR A 120 -3.48 -8.01 -17.23
N ASP A 121 -4.36 -7.22 -16.60
CA ASP A 121 -5.49 -6.55 -17.30
C ASP A 121 -4.98 -5.68 -18.44
N GLN A 122 -3.96 -4.86 -18.21
CA GLN A 122 -3.33 -4.04 -19.25
C GLN A 122 -2.69 -4.87 -20.34
N TYR A 123 -2.04 -5.99 -20.00
CA TYR A 123 -1.48 -6.92 -20.99
C TYR A 123 -2.59 -7.47 -21.90
N VAL A 124 -3.70 -7.93 -21.34
CA VAL A 124 -4.82 -8.46 -22.14
C VAL A 124 -5.43 -7.37 -23.03
N ALA A 125 -5.59 -6.15 -22.48
CA ALA A 125 -6.17 -5.02 -23.20
C ALA A 125 -5.32 -4.58 -24.41
N VAL A 126 -3.99 -4.61 -24.28
CA VAL A 126 -3.06 -4.15 -25.33
C VAL A 126 -2.68 -5.26 -26.29
N CYS A 127 -2.37 -6.46 -25.79
CA CYS A 127 -1.83 -7.55 -26.60
C CYS A 127 -2.91 -8.48 -27.15
N LYS A 128 -4.11 -8.51 -26.55
CA LYS A 128 -5.23 -9.39 -26.96
C LYS A 128 -6.57 -8.65 -27.03
N PRO A 129 -6.66 -7.50 -27.73
CA PRO A 129 -7.84 -6.63 -27.68
C PRO A 129 -9.13 -7.33 -28.15
N LEU A 130 -9.05 -8.22 -29.13
CA LEU A 130 -10.22 -8.97 -29.66
C LEU A 130 -10.79 -9.98 -28.66
N HIS A 131 -9.98 -10.44 -27.71
CA HIS A 131 -10.37 -11.42 -26.70
C HIS A 131 -10.55 -10.80 -25.31
N TYR A 132 -10.42 -9.48 -25.19
CA TYR A 132 -10.47 -8.81 -23.90
C TYR A 132 -11.75 -9.09 -23.11
N SER A 133 -12.91 -8.94 -23.75
CA SER A 133 -14.21 -9.17 -23.12
C SER A 133 -14.49 -10.63 -22.75
N THR A 134 -13.86 -11.58 -23.43
CA THR A 134 -13.98 -13.01 -23.13
C THR A 134 -13.03 -13.47 -22.04
N ILE A 135 -11.87 -12.84 -21.91
CA ILE A 135 -10.86 -13.15 -20.87
C ILE A 135 -11.21 -12.43 -19.58
N MET A 136 -11.45 -11.11 -19.63
CA MET A 136 -11.70 -10.26 -18.46
C MET A 136 -13.19 -10.13 -18.16
N THR A 137 -13.85 -11.28 -17.97
CA THR A 137 -15.28 -11.30 -17.58
C THR A 137 -15.46 -10.80 -16.15
N PRO A 138 -16.66 -10.31 -15.75
CA PRO A 138 -16.93 -9.88 -14.38
C PRO A 138 -16.64 -10.95 -13.33
N GLN A 139 -16.90 -12.24 -13.65
CA GLN A 139 -16.59 -13.35 -12.76
C GLN A 139 -15.06 -13.53 -12.56
N VAL A 140 -14.28 -13.39 -13.64
CA VAL A 140 -12.82 -13.47 -13.57
C VAL A 140 -12.28 -12.30 -12.74
N CYS A 141 -12.76 -11.08 -12.98
CA CYS A 141 -12.36 -9.90 -12.20
C CYS A 141 -12.66 -10.08 -10.71
N LEU A 142 -13.86 -10.58 -10.38
CA LEU A 142 -14.24 -10.85 -8.99
C LEU A 142 -13.34 -11.90 -8.33
N ARG A 143 -13.06 -13.02 -9.03
CA ARG A 143 -12.15 -14.08 -8.53
C ARG A 143 -10.73 -13.55 -8.30
N LEU A 144 -10.22 -12.73 -9.20
CA LEU A 144 -8.89 -12.11 -9.05
C LEU A 144 -8.86 -11.14 -7.87
N ALA A 145 -9.90 -10.34 -7.67
CA ALA A 145 -9.99 -9.47 -6.50
C ALA A 145 -10.09 -10.26 -5.19
N ILE A 146 -10.95 -11.27 -5.11
CA ILE A 146 -11.07 -12.15 -3.93
C ILE A 146 -9.74 -12.85 -3.66
N GLY A 147 -9.07 -13.37 -4.69
CA GLY A 147 -7.75 -14.00 -4.54
C GLY A 147 -6.69 -13.03 -4.00
N SER A 148 -6.73 -11.77 -4.43
CA SER A 148 -5.82 -10.72 -3.93
C SER A 148 -6.05 -10.44 -2.44
N TRP A 149 -7.30 -10.26 -2.00
CA TRP A 149 -7.64 -10.05 -0.60
C TRP A 149 -7.36 -11.29 0.26
N ALA A 150 -7.65 -12.49 -0.25
CA ALA A 150 -7.37 -13.74 0.45
C ALA A 150 -5.87 -13.97 0.64
N SER A 151 -5.05 -13.70 -0.38
CA SER A 151 -3.58 -13.80 -0.26
C SER A 151 -3.03 -12.84 0.79
N GLY A 152 -3.52 -11.60 0.83
CA GLY A 152 -3.17 -10.63 1.86
C GLY A 152 -3.57 -11.10 3.27
N ALA A 153 -4.76 -11.68 3.42
CA ALA A 153 -5.24 -12.21 4.70
C ALA A 153 -4.37 -13.37 5.22
N VAL A 154 -4.00 -14.30 4.33
CA VAL A 154 -3.14 -15.44 4.71
C VAL A 154 -1.77 -14.95 5.18
N VAL A 155 -1.11 -14.08 4.41
CA VAL A 155 0.20 -13.53 4.80
C VAL A 155 0.11 -12.75 6.09
N SER A 156 -0.90 -11.90 6.23
CA SER A 156 -1.11 -11.11 7.45
C SER A 156 -1.27 -12.00 8.70
N LEU A 157 -2.07 -13.06 8.61
CA LEU A 157 -2.28 -13.98 9.73
C LEU A 157 -1.01 -14.75 10.08
N VAL A 158 -0.30 -15.27 9.08
CA VAL A 158 0.94 -16.01 9.29
C VAL A 158 2.00 -15.12 9.91
N ASP A 159 2.35 -14.00 9.30
CA ASP A 159 3.44 -13.15 9.76
C ASP A 159 3.12 -12.51 11.12
N THR A 160 1.86 -12.12 11.36
CA THR A 160 1.45 -11.60 12.67
C THR A 160 1.57 -12.67 13.75
N THR A 161 1.13 -13.91 13.47
CA THR A 161 1.24 -15.01 14.42
C THR A 161 2.69 -15.28 14.78
N PHE A 162 3.58 -15.40 13.80
CA PHE A 162 5.01 -15.61 14.05
C PHE A 162 5.64 -14.44 14.81
N THR A 163 5.25 -13.20 14.51
CA THR A 163 5.79 -12.02 15.18
C THR A 163 5.35 -11.94 16.64
N PHE A 164 4.06 -12.11 16.92
CA PHE A 164 3.51 -11.91 18.27
C PHE A 164 3.56 -13.17 19.17
N GLN A 165 4.04 -14.31 18.67
CA GLN A 165 4.43 -15.45 19.49
C GLN A 165 5.79 -15.25 20.18
N LEU A 166 6.59 -14.29 19.75
CA LEU A 166 7.87 -13.98 20.38
C LEU A 166 7.67 -13.31 21.75
N PRO A 167 8.52 -13.61 22.75
CA PRO A 167 8.48 -12.93 24.02
C PRO A 167 9.07 -11.51 23.90
N TYR A 168 8.30 -10.54 24.32
CA TYR A 168 8.72 -9.15 24.46
C TYR A 168 8.91 -8.86 25.94
N GLN A 169 10.15 -8.80 26.40
CA GLN A 169 10.49 -8.59 27.81
C GLN A 169 11.52 -7.46 27.95
N GLY A 170 11.25 -6.52 28.85
CA GLY A 170 12.21 -5.48 29.25
C GLY A 170 12.27 -4.25 28.36
N GLN A 171 12.58 -4.38 27.07
CA GLN A 171 12.61 -3.24 26.14
C GLN A 171 11.29 -3.14 25.38
N ASN A 172 10.64 -1.99 25.51
CA ASN A 172 9.37 -1.69 24.82
C ASN A 172 9.46 -0.48 23.87
N ILE A 173 10.68 -0.05 23.52
CA ILE A 173 10.93 1.14 22.70
C ILE A 173 11.13 0.74 21.24
N ILE A 174 10.14 1.03 20.41
CA ILE A 174 10.17 0.80 18.96
C ILE A 174 10.86 1.99 18.29
N ASN A 175 12.00 1.73 17.63
CA ASN A 175 12.69 2.76 16.85
C ASN A 175 12.03 2.92 15.48
N HIS A 176 10.75 3.21 15.47
CA HIS A 176 9.93 3.45 14.28
C HIS A 176 8.79 4.42 14.62
N TYR A 177 7.92 4.75 13.64
CA TYR A 177 6.74 5.61 13.84
C TYR A 177 5.41 4.85 13.75
N PHE A 178 5.43 3.56 13.39
CA PHE A 178 4.29 2.63 13.42
C PHE A 178 4.76 1.21 13.68
N CYS A 179 3.83 0.28 13.97
CA CYS A 179 4.15 -1.12 14.19
C CYS A 179 4.33 -1.85 12.85
N GLU A 180 5.53 -2.41 12.64
CA GLU A 180 5.80 -3.31 11.54
C GLU A 180 6.68 -4.48 12.00
N PRO A 181 6.57 -5.68 11.37
CA PRO A 181 7.31 -6.86 11.81
C PRO A 181 8.83 -6.64 11.93
N PRO A 182 9.55 -6.04 10.96
CA PRO A 182 11.00 -5.84 11.09
C PRO A 182 11.42 -4.99 12.29
N ALA A 183 10.57 -4.05 12.73
CA ALA A 183 10.82 -3.23 13.89
C ALA A 183 10.58 -3.99 15.20
N LEU A 184 9.53 -4.82 15.24
CA LEU A 184 9.16 -5.62 16.40
C LEU A 184 10.14 -6.76 16.64
N LEU A 185 10.63 -7.44 15.61
CA LEU A 185 11.59 -8.53 15.75
C LEU A 185 12.86 -8.11 16.51
N LYS A 186 13.24 -6.84 16.43
CA LYS A 186 14.40 -6.30 17.14
C LYS A 186 14.20 -6.08 18.64
N LEU A 187 12.96 -6.11 19.09
CA LEU A 187 12.60 -6.00 20.51
C LEU A 187 12.41 -7.36 21.18
N ALA A 188 12.31 -8.42 20.38
CA ALA A 188 12.10 -9.76 20.90
C ALA A 188 13.30 -10.21 21.75
N SER A 189 13.02 -10.79 22.92
CA SER A 189 14.04 -11.25 23.85
C SER A 189 14.55 -12.66 23.54
N ALA A 190 13.99 -13.34 22.55
CA ALA A 190 14.37 -14.69 22.12
C ALA A 190 15.06 -14.65 20.75
N ASP A 191 15.54 -15.83 20.33
CA ASP A 191 16.07 -16.03 18.98
C ASP A 191 14.97 -15.83 17.93
N THR A 192 15.14 -14.86 17.05
CA THR A 192 14.18 -14.45 16.01
C THR A 192 14.41 -15.16 14.67
N TYR A 193 15.47 -15.98 14.54
CA TYR A 193 15.90 -16.55 13.26
C TYR A 193 14.76 -17.28 12.51
N ARG A 194 13.97 -18.11 13.19
CA ARG A 194 12.86 -18.84 12.56
C ARG A 194 11.77 -17.91 12.06
N THR A 195 11.43 -16.90 12.84
CA THR A 195 10.43 -15.88 12.47
C THR A 195 10.93 -15.01 11.31
N GLU A 196 12.18 -14.58 11.36
CA GLU A 196 12.81 -13.84 10.26
C GLU A 196 12.82 -14.65 8.95
N MET A 197 13.12 -15.93 9.01
CA MET A 197 13.10 -16.81 7.84
C MET A 197 11.69 -17.04 7.30
N ALA A 198 10.68 -17.18 8.17
CA ALA A 198 9.28 -17.30 7.77
C ALA A 198 8.80 -16.03 7.06
N ILE A 199 9.00 -14.85 7.65
CA ILE A 199 8.66 -13.55 7.06
C ILE A 199 9.40 -13.32 5.75
N PHE A 200 10.70 -13.67 5.70
CA PHE A 200 11.48 -13.58 4.47
C PHE A 200 10.92 -14.48 3.36
N ALA A 201 10.60 -15.74 3.67
CA ALA A 201 10.02 -16.67 2.71
C ALA A 201 8.64 -16.17 2.19
N MET A 202 7.79 -15.68 3.08
CA MET A 202 6.50 -15.07 2.69
C MET A 202 6.72 -13.81 1.84
N GLY A 203 7.69 -12.97 2.20
CA GLY A 203 8.09 -11.80 1.42
C GLY A 203 8.59 -12.15 0.01
N VAL A 204 9.37 -13.21 -0.14
CA VAL A 204 9.80 -13.72 -1.46
C VAL A 204 8.58 -14.06 -2.32
N VAL A 205 7.62 -14.78 -1.77
CA VAL A 205 6.41 -15.18 -2.51
C VAL A 205 5.55 -13.97 -2.86
N ILE A 206 5.27 -13.08 -1.89
CA ILE A 206 4.31 -11.97 -2.09
C ILE A 206 4.89 -10.77 -2.86
N LEU A 207 6.22 -10.62 -2.88
CA LEU A 207 6.87 -9.53 -3.61
C LEU A 207 7.43 -10.01 -4.95
N LEU A 208 8.19 -11.11 -4.99
CA LEU A 208 8.89 -11.50 -6.21
C LEU A 208 8.00 -12.19 -7.23
N ALA A 209 7.02 -13.00 -6.81
CA ALA A 209 6.12 -13.65 -7.76
C ALA A 209 5.23 -12.64 -8.52
N PRO A 210 4.56 -11.65 -7.85
CA PRO A 210 3.85 -10.61 -8.56
C PRO A 210 4.74 -9.71 -9.42
N VAL A 211 5.94 -9.35 -8.96
CA VAL A 211 6.89 -8.57 -9.76
C VAL A 211 7.27 -9.31 -11.03
N SER A 212 7.50 -10.62 -10.96
CA SER A 212 7.81 -11.43 -12.14
C SER A 212 6.66 -11.39 -13.16
N LEU A 213 5.40 -11.51 -12.69
CA LEU A 213 4.22 -11.38 -13.53
C LEU A 213 4.12 -9.98 -14.16
N ILE A 214 4.37 -8.93 -13.40
CA ILE A 214 4.40 -7.55 -13.88
C ILE A 214 5.46 -7.37 -14.97
N LEU A 215 6.68 -7.84 -14.74
CA LEU A 215 7.78 -7.74 -15.71
C LEU A 215 7.46 -8.46 -17.02
N VAL A 216 6.92 -9.68 -16.94
CA VAL A 216 6.50 -10.44 -18.13
C VAL A 216 5.37 -9.72 -18.87
N SER A 217 4.37 -9.19 -18.16
CA SER A 217 3.26 -8.44 -18.75
C SER A 217 3.77 -7.20 -19.49
N TYR A 218 4.64 -6.41 -18.85
CA TYR A 218 5.18 -5.19 -19.46
C TYR A 218 6.17 -5.45 -20.59
N TRP A 219 6.95 -6.52 -20.53
CA TRP A 219 7.78 -6.95 -21.65
C TRP A 219 6.92 -7.17 -22.90
N ASN A 220 5.84 -7.91 -22.79
CA ASN A 220 4.91 -8.17 -23.90
C ASN A 220 4.20 -6.90 -24.38
N ILE A 221 3.75 -6.04 -23.44
CA ILE A 221 3.11 -4.76 -23.76
C ILE A 221 4.07 -3.88 -24.58
N ILE A 222 5.30 -3.70 -24.09
CA ILE A 222 6.29 -2.86 -24.78
C ILE A 222 6.59 -3.41 -26.16
N SER A 223 6.81 -4.72 -26.30
CA SER A 223 7.06 -5.38 -27.58
C SER A 223 5.91 -5.15 -28.58
N THR A 224 4.66 -5.23 -28.11
CA THR A 224 3.48 -4.99 -28.94
C THR A 224 3.36 -3.51 -29.32
N VAL A 225 3.53 -2.60 -28.35
CA VAL A 225 3.38 -1.15 -28.55
C VAL A 225 4.44 -0.58 -29.49
N ILE A 226 5.67 -1.12 -29.48
CA ILE A 226 6.72 -0.73 -30.44
C ILE A 226 6.32 -1.10 -31.88
N GLN A 227 5.63 -2.22 -32.08
CA GLN A 227 5.16 -2.68 -33.38
C GLN A 227 3.90 -1.94 -33.89
N MET A 228 3.19 -1.23 -33.01
CA MET A 228 2.02 -0.44 -33.40
C MET A 228 2.43 0.79 -34.24
N GLN A 229 1.60 1.13 -35.21
CA GLN A 229 1.77 2.37 -35.97
C GLN A 229 1.74 3.59 -35.02
N ALA A 230 2.56 4.60 -35.35
CA ALA A 230 2.58 5.84 -34.59
C ALA A 230 1.21 6.55 -34.66
N GLY A 231 0.60 6.82 -33.51
CA GLY A 231 -0.72 7.44 -33.43
C GLY A 231 -1.23 7.56 -31.99
N GLU A 232 -2.44 8.04 -31.85
CA GLU A 232 -3.07 8.29 -30.55
C GLU A 232 -3.17 7.02 -29.68
N GLY A 233 -3.43 5.86 -30.28
CA GLY A 233 -3.51 4.58 -29.57
C GLY A 233 -2.20 4.19 -28.89
N ARG A 234 -1.08 4.35 -29.60
CA ARG A 234 0.27 4.12 -29.07
C ARG A 234 0.58 5.07 -27.90
N LEU A 235 0.26 6.35 -28.04
CA LEU A 235 0.49 7.34 -26.99
C LEU A 235 -0.38 7.06 -25.75
N LYS A 236 -1.64 6.67 -25.94
CA LYS A 236 -2.56 6.29 -24.85
C LYS A 236 -2.05 5.07 -24.09
N ALA A 237 -1.59 4.03 -24.80
CA ALA A 237 -1.01 2.84 -24.19
C ALA A 237 0.23 3.18 -23.35
N PHE A 238 1.18 3.94 -23.90
CA PHE A 238 2.36 4.40 -23.14
C PHE A 238 2.00 5.23 -21.90
N SER A 239 1.03 6.12 -22.03
CA SER A 239 0.59 6.95 -20.89
C SER A 239 -0.01 6.13 -19.76
N THR A 240 -0.88 5.16 -20.08
CA THR A 240 -1.54 4.31 -19.07
C THR A 240 -0.54 3.37 -18.40
N CYS A 241 0.28 2.69 -19.19
CA CYS A 241 1.32 1.79 -18.72
C CYS A 241 2.38 2.52 -17.88
N GLY A 242 2.82 3.69 -18.30
CA GLY A 242 3.81 4.48 -17.57
C GLY A 242 3.31 4.94 -16.20
N SER A 243 2.01 5.24 -16.07
CA SER A 243 1.40 5.57 -14.77
C SER A 243 1.47 4.41 -13.79
N HIS A 244 1.07 3.24 -14.23
CA HIS A 244 1.11 2.03 -13.41
C HIS A 244 2.56 1.66 -13.04
N LEU A 245 3.50 1.74 -13.99
CA LEU A 245 4.92 1.46 -13.71
C LEU A 245 5.52 2.36 -12.64
N ILE A 246 5.17 3.64 -12.60
CA ILE A 246 5.64 4.54 -11.54
C ILE A 246 5.18 4.04 -10.17
N VAL A 247 3.90 3.68 -10.03
CA VAL A 247 3.36 3.12 -8.78
C VAL A 247 4.07 1.82 -8.42
N VAL A 248 4.23 0.91 -9.38
CA VAL A 248 4.92 -0.38 -9.17
C VAL A 248 6.35 -0.18 -8.68
N VAL A 249 7.13 0.70 -9.32
CA VAL A 249 8.53 0.96 -8.93
C VAL A 249 8.61 1.55 -7.52
N LEU A 250 7.76 2.50 -7.19
CA LEU A 250 7.75 3.13 -5.86
C LEU A 250 7.34 2.12 -4.78
N PHE A 251 6.27 1.39 -5.00
CA PHE A 251 5.73 0.45 -4.03
C PHE A 251 6.63 -0.78 -3.84
N TYR A 252 6.90 -1.51 -4.93
CA TYR A 252 7.73 -2.72 -4.84
C TYR A 252 9.20 -2.41 -4.56
N GLY A 253 9.74 -1.32 -5.10
CA GLY A 253 11.13 -0.92 -4.84
C GLY A 253 11.38 -0.69 -3.35
N SER A 254 10.49 0.05 -2.69
CA SER A 254 10.58 0.31 -1.24
C SER A 254 10.30 -0.95 -0.41
N GLY A 255 9.30 -1.76 -0.80
CA GLY A 255 8.96 -3.00 -0.12
C GLY A 255 10.08 -4.05 -0.19
N ILE A 256 10.64 -4.30 -1.38
CA ILE A 256 11.75 -5.23 -1.58
C ILE A 256 12.96 -4.78 -0.76
N PHE A 257 13.29 -3.50 -0.78
CA PHE A 257 14.40 -2.98 0.00
C PHE A 257 14.23 -3.23 1.50
N THR A 258 13.00 -3.09 2.03
CA THR A 258 12.70 -3.25 3.45
C THR A 258 12.66 -4.72 3.87
N TYR A 259 11.99 -5.58 3.09
CA TYR A 259 11.67 -6.95 3.51
C TYR A 259 12.65 -8.01 2.97
N MET A 260 13.42 -7.72 1.92
CA MET A 260 14.40 -8.66 1.34
C MET A 260 15.82 -8.49 1.94
N ARG A 261 15.93 -7.94 3.13
CA ARG A 261 17.20 -7.73 3.85
C ARG A 261 17.19 -8.43 5.21
N PRO A 262 17.30 -9.77 5.27
CA PRO A 262 17.45 -10.48 6.53
C PRO A 262 18.75 -10.06 7.24
N ASN A 263 18.78 -10.10 8.56
CA ASN A 263 19.96 -9.83 9.41
C ASN A 263 20.42 -8.36 9.57
N SER A 264 19.61 -7.38 9.28
CA SER A 264 19.94 -6.00 9.70
C SER A 264 19.71 -5.81 11.19
N LYS A 265 20.78 -5.91 11.98
CA LYS A 265 20.72 -5.79 13.47
C LYS A 265 20.23 -4.44 13.98
N THR A 266 20.20 -3.40 13.15
CA THR A 266 19.76 -2.05 13.54
C THR A 266 18.86 -1.44 12.47
N ILE A 267 17.76 -0.81 12.89
CA ILE A 267 16.99 0.09 12.02
C ILE A 267 17.82 1.38 11.88
N LYS A 268 18.22 1.66 10.65
CA LYS A 268 18.86 2.93 10.35
C LYS A 268 17.79 3.99 10.06
N GLU A 269 18.10 5.25 10.28
CA GLU A 269 17.20 6.37 9.91
C GLU A 269 16.73 6.29 8.44
N ARG A 270 17.62 5.79 7.57
CA ARG A 270 17.30 5.51 6.16
C ARG A 270 16.14 4.52 6.01
N ASP A 271 16.05 3.48 6.83
CA ASP A 271 15.00 2.44 6.73
C ASP A 271 13.64 3.05 7.09
N LYS A 272 13.57 3.94 8.09
CA LYS A 272 12.37 4.73 8.41
C LYS A 272 11.95 5.64 7.25
N MET A 273 12.93 6.31 6.61
CA MET A 273 12.63 7.18 5.47
C MET A 273 12.11 6.39 4.27
N ILE A 274 12.63 5.18 4.04
CA ILE A 274 12.13 4.31 2.98
C ILE A 274 10.71 3.83 3.27
N SER A 275 10.39 3.54 4.54
CA SER A 275 9.03 3.15 4.90
C SER A 275 7.99 4.24 4.62
N VAL A 276 8.38 5.53 4.66
CA VAL A 276 7.50 6.65 4.27
C VAL A 276 7.04 6.53 2.81
N PHE A 277 7.85 5.97 1.91
CA PHE A 277 7.45 5.84 0.51
C PHE A 277 6.26 4.90 0.33
N TYR A 278 6.28 3.71 0.91
CA TYR A 278 5.16 2.77 0.75
C TYR A 278 3.98 3.06 1.68
N THR A 279 4.20 3.71 2.82
CA THR A 279 3.12 4.01 3.78
C THR A 279 2.43 5.35 3.53
N VAL A 280 3.16 6.34 3.02
CA VAL A 280 2.70 7.73 2.92
C VAL A 280 2.60 8.18 1.47
N VAL A 281 3.69 7.99 0.71
CA VAL A 281 3.79 8.55 -0.65
C VAL A 281 2.94 7.76 -1.63
N THR A 282 3.00 6.43 -1.63
CA THR A 282 2.28 5.60 -2.61
C THR A 282 0.76 5.74 -2.50
N PRO A 283 0.10 5.63 -1.32
CA PRO A 283 -1.34 5.82 -1.21
C PRO A 283 -1.84 7.21 -1.61
N MET A 284 -0.99 8.23 -1.46
CA MET A 284 -1.28 9.59 -1.93
C MET A 284 -1.14 9.71 -3.45
N LEU A 285 -0.12 9.07 -4.02
CA LEU A 285 0.16 9.18 -5.46
C LEU A 285 -0.82 8.38 -6.31
N ASN A 286 -1.35 7.26 -5.81
CA ASN A 286 -2.28 6.42 -6.54
C ASN A 286 -3.45 7.22 -7.13
N PRO A 287 -4.27 7.95 -6.36
CA PRO A 287 -5.36 8.74 -6.93
C PRO A 287 -4.87 9.86 -7.87
N ILE A 288 -3.73 10.47 -7.58
CA ILE A 288 -3.17 11.53 -8.42
C ILE A 288 -2.75 10.98 -9.78
N ILE A 289 -2.00 9.89 -9.80
CA ILE A 289 -1.47 9.28 -11.01
C ILE A 289 -2.60 8.75 -11.89
N TYR A 290 -3.55 8.02 -11.31
CA TYR A 290 -4.67 7.44 -12.07
C TYR A 290 -5.72 8.47 -12.49
N SER A 291 -5.95 9.54 -11.70
CA SER A 291 -6.91 10.59 -12.05
C SER A 291 -6.35 11.65 -12.98
N LEU A 292 -5.14 12.15 -12.73
CA LEU A 292 -4.57 13.25 -13.53
C LEU A 292 -4.20 12.85 -14.95
N ARG A 293 -3.88 11.59 -15.20
CA ARG A 293 -3.55 11.11 -16.55
C ARG A 293 -4.77 10.64 -17.36
N ASN A 294 -5.88 10.31 -16.70
CA ASN A 294 -7.07 9.84 -17.39
C ASN A 294 -7.98 11.00 -17.80
N LYS A 295 -8.16 11.18 -19.12
CA LYS A 295 -9.04 12.24 -19.68
C LYS A 295 -10.50 12.07 -19.26
N ASP A 296 -10.97 10.83 -19.09
CA ASP A 296 -12.35 10.51 -18.71
C ASP A 296 -12.59 10.89 -17.25
N VAL A 297 -11.65 10.60 -16.35
CA VAL A 297 -11.70 11.01 -14.94
C VAL A 297 -11.68 12.54 -14.83
N LYS A 298 -10.79 13.23 -15.55
CA LYS A 298 -10.77 14.69 -15.60
C LYS A 298 -12.10 15.28 -16.09
N GLY A 299 -12.68 14.67 -17.12
CA GLY A 299 -13.99 15.08 -17.67
C GLY A 299 -15.13 14.91 -16.66
N ALA A 300 -15.13 13.79 -15.93
CA ALA A 300 -16.13 13.52 -14.90
C ALA A 300 -15.97 14.47 -13.70
N LEU A 301 -14.74 14.74 -13.25
CA LEU A 301 -14.44 15.72 -12.22
C LEU A 301 -14.93 17.13 -12.57
N ARG A 302 -14.69 17.57 -13.81
CA ARG A 302 -15.19 18.88 -14.30
C ARG A 302 -16.72 18.96 -14.30
N LYS A 303 -17.39 17.86 -14.69
CA LYS A 303 -18.87 17.80 -14.66
C LYS A 303 -19.42 17.87 -13.23
N LEU A 304 -18.79 17.21 -12.26
CA LEU A 304 -19.17 17.29 -10.85
C LEU A 304 -18.96 18.69 -10.27
N ALA A 305 -17.84 19.33 -10.57
CA ALA A 305 -17.55 20.69 -10.16
C ALA A 305 -18.52 21.71 -10.82
N GLY A 306 -18.84 21.53 -12.12
CA GLY A 306 -19.80 22.38 -12.85
C GLY A 306 -21.24 22.23 -12.37
N ARG A 307 -21.68 21.04 -11.96
CA ARG A 307 -23.01 20.81 -11.39
C ARG A 307 -23.23 21.55 -10.06
N LYS A 308 -22.21 21.67 -9.22
CA LYS A 308 -22.28 22.46 -7.97
C LYS A 308 -22.43 23.95 -8.22
N SER A 309 -21.87 24.49 -9.30
CA SER A 309 -22.00 25.89 -9.65
C SER A 309 -23.43 26.30 -10.13
N PHE A 310 -24.20 25.35 -10.66
CA PHE A 310 -25.58 25.60 -11.11
C PHE A 310 -26.60 25.49 -9.96
N SER A 311 -26.35 24.62 -8.96
CA SER A 311 -27.25 24.44 -7.80
C SER A 311 -27.13 25.57 -6.75
N GLN A 312 -26.10 26.41 -6.80
CA GLN A 312 -25.95 27.56 -5.90
C GLN A 312 -26.51 28.87 -6.49
N ARG A 313 -27.12 28.81 -7.70
CA ARG A 313 -27.73 29.96 -8.37
C ARG A 313 -29.26 29.86 -8.47
N GLN A 314 -29.89 28.95 -7.78
CA GLN A 314 -31.32 28.89 -7.50
C GLN A 314 -31.53 29.04 -5.98
#